data_8bf97a3c2b48d96351c82a8dd0829a8f
#
_entry.id   8bf97a3c2b48d96351c82a8dd0829a8f
#
_cell.length_a   1.000
_cell.length_b   1.000
_cell.length_c   1.000
_cell.angle_alpha   90.00
_cell.angle_beta   90.00
_cell.angle_gamma   90.00
#
_symmetry.space_group_name_H-M   'P 1'
#
loop_
_entity.id
_entity.type
_entity.pdbx_description
1 polymer ?
#
loop_
_entity_poly.entity_id
_entity_poly.type
_entity_poly.pdbx_seq_one_letter_code
_entity_poly.pdbx_strand_id
1 'polypeptide(L)'
;MPNSRDVQLNLKHLYIIRHGETDFNKAHKMQGRGIDASINELGRAQAEAIASALEDVPITKIVTSSLIRTLETAQPLIEKSKAVVESYKDLDEMSFGTLEGKVFERVQSDVKLLHSSWVQGELDVAAENGESPNEVFKRANAQVLKVLQNSGDEHIVFMLHGRLIRILLSVWLGYGLSKMDSISHNNGAINHLLWDGEEFKAIELNKTNHLPVLINE
;
A
#
# COMPACT_ATOMS: atom_id res chain seq x y z
N MET A 1 3.00 -9.48 -46.19
CA MET A 1 2.11 -9.76 -45.02
C MET A 1 3.03 -9.77 -43.80
N PRO A 2 3.04 -8.75 -42.94
CA PRO A 2 3.83 -8.80 -41.72
C PRO A 2 3.13 -9.75 -40.73
N ASN A 3 3.89 -10.67 -40.18
CA ASN A 3 3.51 -11.58 -39.11
C ASN A 3 2.91 -10.80 -37.95
N SER A 4 1.67 -11.11 -37.59
CA SER A 4 1.09 -10.85 -36.28
C SER A 4 1.94 -11.63 -35.26
N ARG A 5 2.94 -10.99 -34.67
CA ARG A 5 3.50 -11.47 -33.41
C ARG A 5 2.36 -11.34 -32.41
N ASP A 6 1.84 -12.46 -31.98
CA ASP A 6 1.05 -12.53 -30.76
C ASP A 6 1.88 -11.91 -29.64
N VAL A 7 1.62 -10.65 -29.33
CA VAL A 7 2.10 -10.04 -28.09
C VAL A 7 1.31 -10.73 -27.00
N GLN A 8 1.86 -11.81 -26.48
CA GLN A 8 1.36 -12.44 -25.27
C GLN A 8 1.51 -11.37 -24.18
N LEU A 9 0.43 -10.63 -23.92
CA LEU A 9 0.36 -9.65 -22.84
C LEU A 9 0.70 -10.40 -21.56
N ASN A 10 1.86 -10.12 -20.99
CA ASN A 10 2.34 -10.74 -19.77
C ASN A 10 1.57 -10.13 -18.60
N LEU A 11 0.32 -10.58 -18.44
CA LEU A 11 -0.62 -10.06 -17.45
C LEU A 11 -0.11 -10.41 -16.04
N LYS A 12 0.08 -9.39 -15.21
CA LYS A 12 0.51 -9.57 -13.83
C LYS A 12 -0.64 -9.33 -12.86
N HIS A 13 -0.75 -10.22 -11.89
CA HIS A 13 -1.65 -10.10 -10.74
C HIS A 13 -0.92 -9.41 -9.59
N LEU A 14 -1.41 -8.28 -9.16
CA LEU A 14 -0.82 -7.47 -8.09
C LEU A 14 -1.75 -7.49 -6.89
N TYR A 15 -1.22 -7.89 -5.75
CA TYR A 15 -1.92 -7.87 -4.46
C TYR A 15 -1.34 -6.75 -3.62
N ILE A 16 -2.00 -5.59 -3.62
CA ILE A 16 -1.58 -4.39 -2.87
C ILE A 16 -2.24 -4.45 -1.51
N ILE A 17 -1.44 -4.66 -0.47
CA ILE A 17 -1.93 -4.96 0.87
C ILE A 17 -1.41 -3.91 1.85
N ARG A 18 -2.30 -3.38 2.71
CA ARG A 18 -1.89 -2.52 3.80
C ARG A 18 -1.37 -3.37 4.97
N HIS A 19 -0.27 -2.94 5.58
CA HIS A 19 0.27 -3.58 6.77
C HIS A 19 -0.78 -3.77 7.87
N GLY A 20 -0.59 -4.77 8.73
CA GLY A 20 -1.42 -5.03 9.90
C GLY A 20 -1.45 -3.87 10.90
N GLU A 21 -2.41 -3.88 11.82
CA GLU A 21 -2.57 -2.84 12.83
C GLU A 21 -1.31 -2.68 13.69
N THR A 22 -0.96 -1.42 13.99
CA THR A 22 0.07 -1.04 14.96
C THR A 22 -0.59 -0.35 16.16
N ASP A 23 0.12 -0.18 17.27
CA ASP A 23 -0.38 0.60 18.41
C ASP A 23 -0.59 2.08 18.06
N PHE A 24 0.10 2.61 17.05
CA PHE A 24 -0.17 3.94 16.51
C PHE A 24 -1.53 4.02 15.83
N ASN A 25 -1.91 2.99 15.04
CA ASN A 25 -3.23 2.92 14.43
C ASN A 25 -4.33 2.82 15.49
N LYS A 26 -4.16 1.90 16.46
CA LYS A 26 -5.09 1.70 17.59
C LYS A 26 -5.28 2.98 18.41
N ALA A 27 -4.20 3.74 18.63
CA ALA A 27 -4.22 4.99 19.38
C ALA A 27 -4.58 6.23 18.54
N HIS A 28 -5.01 6.05 17.28
CA HIS A 28 -5.31 7.12 16.34
C HIS A 28 -4.20 8.19 16.27
N LYS A 29 -2.94 7.76 16.23
CA LYS A 29 -1.78 8.63 16.06
C LYS A 29 -1.32 8.67 14.61
N MET A 30 -0.87 9.84 14.17
CA MET A 30 -0.28 10.00 12.85
C MET A 30 1.01 9.17 12.74
N GLN A 31 1.01 8.22 11.82
CA GLN A 31 2.15 7.33 11.59
C GLN A 31 2.60 7.43 10.13
N GLY A 32 3.71 8.11 9.93
CA GLY A 32 4.33 8.26 8.63
C GLY A 32 5.62 7.44 8.50
N ARG A 33 6.47 7.91 7.59
CA ARG A 33 7.78 7.33 7.27
C ARG A 33 8.78 7.42 8.43
N GLY A 34 8.70 8.47 9.25
CA GLY A 34 9.63 8.70 10.35
C GLY A 34 9.38 7.80 11.57
N ILE A 35 8.27 7.04 11.58
CA ILE A 35 7.91 6.15 12.69
C ILE A 35 7.99 4.70 12.23
N ASP A 36 8.98 3.98 12.72
CA ASP A 36 9.18 2.56 12.45
C ASP A 36 8.71 1.72 13.65
N ALA A 37 7.39 1.46 13.71
CA ALA A 37 6.74 0.70 14.77
C ALA A 37 6.27 -0.65 14.25
N SER A 38 6.40 -1.68 15.11
CA SER A 38 5.91 -3.05 14.88
C SER A 38 4.38 -3.11 14.82
N ILE A 39 3.86 -4.16 14.17
CA ILE A 39 2.44 -4.50 14.27
C ILE A 39 2.11 -5.00 15.67
N ASN A 40 0.89 -4.76 16.13
CA ASN A 40 0.40 -5.25 17.42
C ASN A 40 -0.20 -6.66 17.31
N GLU A 41 -0.86 -7.14 18.36
CA GLU A 41 -1.45 -8.47 18.39
C GLU A 41 -2.52 -8.66 17.31
N LEU A 42 -3.41 -7.67 17.14
CA LEU A 42 -4.40 -7.68 16.04
C LEU A 42 -3.72 -7.68 14.68
N GLY A 43 -2.66 -6.87 14.50
CA GLY A 43 -1.86 -6.83 13.28
C GLY A 43 -1.24 -8.18 12.94
N ARG A 44 -0.77 -8.94 13.94
CA ARG A 44 -0.27 -10.31 13.75
C ARG A 44 -1.40 -11.28 13.32
N ALA A 45 -2.56 -11.20 13.94
CA ALA A 45 -3.72 -11.99 13.51
C ALA A 45 -4.17 -11.64 12.08
N GLN A 46 -4.09 -10.36 11.69
CA GLN A 46 -4.35 -9.91 10.32
C GLN A 46 -3.32 -10.47 9.34
N ALA A 47 -2.03 -10.50 9.71
CA ALA A 47 -0.96 -11.07 8.89
C ALA A 47 -1.18 -12.57 8.59
N GLU A 48 -1.58 -13.35 9.60
CA GLU A 48 -1.95 -14.77 9.43
C GLU A 48 -3.18 -14.93 8.51
N ALA A 49 -4.18 -14.08 8.68
CA ALA A 49 -5.39 -14.10 7.86
C ALA A 49 -5.08 -13.77 6.38
N ILE A 50 -4.19 -12.81 6.13
CA ILE A 50 -3.70 -12.50 4.78
C ILE A 50 -3.01 -13.72 4.16
N ALA A 51 -2.09 -14.35 4.90
CA ALA A 51 -1.36 -15.51 4.42
C ALA A 51 -2.30 -16.69 4.10
N SER A 52 -3.35 -16.89 4.89
CA SER A 52 -4.37 -17.91 4.64
C SER A 52 -5.27 -17.56 3.44
N ALA A 53 -5.64 -16.29 3.29
CA ALA A 53 -6.46 -15.83 2.16
C ALA A 53 -5.75 -15.94 0.80
N LEU A 54 -4.43 -15.98 0.79
CA LEU A 54 -3.59 -16.08 -0.40
C LEU A 54 -2.90 -17.45 -0.56
N GLU A 55 -3.29 -18.45 0.24
CA GLU A 55 -2.64 -19.78 0.27
C GLU A 55 -2.62 -20.49 -1.09
N ASP A 56 -3.72 -20.38 -1.84
CA ASP A 56 -3.87 -21.02 -3.15
C ASP A 56 -3.33 -20.14 -4.31
N VAL A 57 -2.82 -18.94 -4.02
CA VAL A 57 -2.28 -18.05 -5.04
C VAL A 57 -0.80 -18.38 -5.26
N PRO A 58 -0.35 -18.60 -6.51
CA PRO A 58 1.05 -18.96 -6.81
C PRO A 58 1.97 -17.73 -6.72
N ILE A 59 2.10 -17.15 -5.52
CA ILE A 59 2.93 -15.97 -5.26
C ILE A 59 4.40 -16.36 -5.35
N THR A 60 5.13 -15.68 -6.22
CA THR A 60 6.57 -15.89 -6.43
C THR A 60 7.41 -14.71 -5.95
N LYS A 61 6.80 -13.54 -5.78
CA LYS A 61 7.48 -12.34 -5.30
C LYS A 61 6.66 -11.58 -4.26
N ILE A 62 7.32 -11.16 -3.18
CA ILE A 62 6.76 -10.28 -2.15
C ILE A 62 7.66 -9.05 -2.06
N VAL A 63 7.06 -7.87 -2.20
CA VAL A 63 7.73 -6.59 -2.12
C VAL A 63 7.21 -5.83 -0.91
N THR A 64 8.11 -5.38 -0.04
CA THR A 64 7.76 -4.60 1.15
C THR A 64 8.34 -3.19 1.07
N SER A 65 7.86 -2.29 1.90
CA SER A 65 8.63 -1.09 2.25
C SER A 65 9.81 -1.45 3.16
N SER A 66 10.65 -0.47 3.49
CA SER A 66 11.74 -0.66 4.45
C SER A 66 11.27 -0.66 5.92
N LEU A 67 10.02 -0.30 6.19
CA LEU A 67 9.47 -0.17 7.54
C LEU A 67 9.03 -1.52 8.10
N ILE A 68 9.42 -1.79 9.36
CA ILE A 68 9.27 -3.10 10.00
C ILE A 68 7.84 -3.67 9.93
N ARG A 69 6.82 -2.82 10.08
CA ARG A 69 5.41 -3.24 10.05
C ARG A 69 4.98 -3.94 8.76
N THR A 70 5.61 -3.59 7.62
CA THR A 70 5.29 -4.27 6.34
C THR A 70 5.96 -5.63 6.26
N LEU A 71 7.20 -5.74 6.73
CA LEU A 71 7.92 -7.00 6.77
C LEU A 71 7.27 -7.98 7.75
N GLU A 72 6.93 -7.54 8.96
CA GLU A 72 6.24 -8.36 9.95
C GLU A 72 4.87 -8.84 9.45
N THR A 73 4.12 -7.99 8.72
CA THR A 73 2.85 -8.39 8.10
C THR A 73 3.05 -9.41 6.99
N ALA A 74 4.14 -9.31 6.23
CA ALA A 74 4.46 -10.25 5.15
C ALA A 74 4.98 -11.60 5.66
N GLN A 75 5.52 -11.67 6.88
CA GLN A 75 6.26 -12.82 7.39
C GLN A 75 5.51 -14.16 7.28
N PRO A 76 4.24 -14.30 7.70
CA PRO A 76 3.51 -15.57 7.56
C PRO A 76 3.34 -15.99 6.08
N LEU A 77 3.15 -15.03 5.17
CA LEU A 77 3.03 -15.31 3.74
C LEU A 77 4.38 -15.72 3.13
N ILE A 78 5.49 -15.09 3.56
CA ILE A 78 6.85 -15.45 3.15
C ILE A 78 7.14 -16.91 3.51
N GLU A 79 6.80 -17.31 4.74
CA GLU A 79 7.05 -18.67 5.22
C GLU A 79 6.25 -19.72 4.44
N LYS A 80 5.00 -19.41 4.08
CA LYS A 80 4.12 -20.33 3.33
C LYS A 80 4.46 -20.40 1.83
N SER A 81 4.70 -19.25 1.19
CA SER A 81 4.86 -19.17 -0.27
C SER A 81 6.27 -19.49 -0.77
N LYS A 82 7.31 -19.34 0.06
CA LYS A 82 8.72 -19.37 -0.34
C LYS A 82 9.08 -18.36 -1.44
N ALA A 83 8.32 -17.29 -1.54
CA ALA A 83 8.52 -16.24 -2.53
C ALA A 83 9.83 -15.48 -2.31
N VAL A 84 10.38 -14.92 -3.39
CA VAL A 84 11.52 -13.99 -3.30
C VAL A 84 11.04 -12.69 -2.65
N VAL A 85 11.78 -12.22 -1.63
CA VAL A 85 11.43 -11.00 -0.87
C VAL A 85 12.37 -9.87 -1.23
N GLU A 86 11.81 -8.72 -1.58
CA GLU A 86 12.55 -7.49 -1.85
C GLU A 86 11.96 -6.35 -1.00
N SER A 87 12.83 -5.48 -0.47
CA SER A 87 12.41 -4.35 0.37
C SER A 87 12.96 -3.05 -0.20
N TYR A 88 12.10 -2.01 -0.29
CA TYR A 88 12.47 -0.75 -0.92
C TYR A 88 12.03 0.46 -0.10
N LYS A 89 12.98 1.36 0.17
CA LYS A 89 12.75 2.61 0.88
C LYS A 89 11.81 3.57 0.12
N ASP A 90 11.80 3.49 -1.21
CA ASP A 90 10.90 4.28 -2.05
C ASP A 90 9.42 3.86 -1.92
N LEU A 91 9.15 2.72 -1.26
CA LEU A 91 7.81 2.24 -0.92
C LEU A 91 7.40 2.52 0.55
N ASP A 92 8.19 3.27 1.30
CA ASP A 92 7.82 3.71 2.65
C ASP A 92 6.58 4.60 2.62
N GLU A 93 5.87 4.67 3.75
CA GLU A 93 4.71 5.55 3.91
C GLU A 93 5.09 7.02 3.62
N MET A 94 4.11 7.84 3.31
CA MET A 94 4.26 9.28 3.22
C MET A 94 4.82 9.84 4.53
N SER A 95 5.82 10.72 4.43
CA SER A 95 6.24 11.49 5.59
C SER A 95 5.22 12.59 5.90
N PHE A 96 4.69 12.57 7.12
CA PHE A 96 3.83 13.65 7.63
C PHE A 96 4.60 14.69 8.45
N GLY A 97 5.94 14.63 8.43
CA GLY A 97 6.81 15.61 9.05
C GLY A 97 6.48 15.83 10.52
N THR A 98 6.30 17.11 10.91
CA THR A 98 6.04 17.50 12.30
C THR A 98 4.70 17.01 12.88
N LEU A 99 3.83 16.41 12.05
CA LEU A 99 2.56 15.83 12.50
C LEU A 99 2.71 14.41 13.03
N GLU A 100 3.82 13.72 12.72
CA GLU A 100 4.04 12.33 13.11
C GLU A 100 4.11 12.15 14.63
N GLY A 101 3.56 11.04 15.12
CA GLY A 101 3.48 10.69 16.54
C GLY A 101 2.41 11.40 17.34
N LYS A 102 1.81 12.46 16.78
CA LYS A 102 0.74 13.21 17.45
C LYS A 102 -0.59 12.47 17.32
N VAL A 103 -1.42 12.58 18.35
CA VAL A 103 -2.81 12.09 18.33
C VAL A 103 -3.59 12.91 17.30
N PHE A 104 -4.39 12.25 16.46
CA PHE A 104 -5.09 12.86 15.34
C PHE A 104 -5.94 14.07 15.77
N GLU A 105 -6.64 14.00 16.91
CA GLU A 105 -7.46 15.11 17.44
C GLU A 105 -6.68 16.39 17.65
N ARG A 106 -5.38 16.29 17.99
CA ARG A 106 -4.53 17.48 18.22
C ARG A 106 -4.03 18.13 16.94
N VAL A 107 -4.01 17.41 15.84
CA VAL A 107 -3.52 17.87 14.52
C VAL A 107 -4.63 17.89 13.47
N GLN A 108 -5.87 17.68 13.89
CA GLN A 108 -7.02 17.57 12.98
C GLN A 108 -7.20 18.81 12.09
N SER A 109 -6.96 20.02 12.63
CA SER A 109 -7.02 21.26 11.85
C SER A 109 -5.98 21.31 10.75
N ASP A 110 -4.73 20.95 11.07
CA ASP A 110 -3.62 20.96 10.11
C ASP A 110 -3.83 19.90 9.03
N VAL A 111 -4.27 18.70 9.43
CA VAL A 111 -4.60 17.62 8.50
C VAL A 111 -5.77 18.00 7.59
N LYS A 112 -6.81 18.66 8.11
CA LYS A 112 -7.94 19.16 7.30
C LYS A 112 -7.50 20.21 6.29
N LEU A 113 -6.60 21.11 6.66
CA LEU A 113 -6.05 22.11 5.75
C LEU A 113 -5.28 21.44 4.60
N LEU A 114 -4.38 20.50 4.92
CA LEU A 114 -3.66 19.73 3.90
C LEU A 114 -4.62 19.00 2.95
N HIS A 115 -5.61 18.28 3.50
CA HIS A 115 -6.59 17.57 2.67
C HIS A 115 -7.40 18.53 1.79
N SER A 116 -7.78 19.72 2.30
CA SER A 116 -8.48 20.72 1.50
C SER A 116 -7.64 21.19 0.32
N SER A 117 -6.36 21.49 0.54
CA SER A 117 -5.42 21.84 -0.53
C SER A 117 -5.31 20.73 -1.57
N TRP A 118 -5.16 19.49 -1.14
CA TRP A 118 -5.04 18.33 -2.07
C TRP A 118 -6.32 18.11 -2.89
N VAL A 119 -7.50 18.25 -2.28
CA VAL A 119 -8.79 18.17 -2.99
C VAL A 119 -8.94 19.29 -4.01
N GLN A 120 -8.40 20.49 -3.74
CA GLN A 120 -8.39 21.63 -4.66
C GLN A 120 -7.33 21.49 -5.77
N GLY A 121 -6.50 20.44 -5.72
CA GLY A 121 -5.46 20.17 -6.73
C GLY A 121 -4.09 20.74 -6.39
N GLU A 122 -3.90 21.33 -5.20
CA GLU A 122 -2.60 21.80 -4.72
C GLU A 122 -1.75 20.63 -4.20
N LEU A 123 -1.33 19.75 -5.11
CA LEU A 123 -0.76 18.44 -4.79
C LEU A 123 0.74 18.49 -4.40
N ASP A 124 1.36 19.67 -4.44
CA ASP A 124 2.73 19.91 -3.96
C ASP A 124 2.76 20.47 -2.53
N VAL A 125 1.59 20.71 -1.92
CA VAL A 125 1.50 21.13 -0.52
C VAL A 125 1.80 19.94 0.41
N ALA A 126 2.69 20.17 1.38
CA ALA A 126 3.11 19.20 2.38
C ALA A 126 3.03 19.78 3.80
N ALA A 127 2.99 18.91 4.81
CA ALA A 127 3.26 19.32 6.18
C ALA A 127 4.71 19.77 6.32
N GLU A 128 5.01 20.57 7.34
CA GLU A 128 6.39 20.99 7.63
C GLU A 128 7.30 19.77 7.81
N ASN A 129 8.39 19.72 7.03
CA ASN A 129 9.32 18.60 6.95
C ASN A 129 8.68 17.27 6.47
N GLY A 130 7.51 17.32 5.85
CA GLY A 130 6.82 16.17 5.27
C GLY A 130 6.99 16.07 3.76
N GLU A 131 6.28 15.11 3.15
CA GLU A 131 6.19 14.92 1.71
C GLU A 131 4.83 15.36 1.18
N SER A 132 4.81 15.83 -0.06
CA SER A 132 3.59 16.09 -0.83
C SER A 132 3.08 14.83 -1.53
N PRO A 133 1.79 14.77 -1.93
CA PRO A 133 1.27 13.67 -2.74
C PRO A 133 2.03 13.43 -4.05
N ASN A 134 2.47 14.50 -4.74
CA ASN A 134 3.24 14.39 -5.96
C ASN A 134 4.61 13.75 -5.74
N GLU A 135 5.33 14.12 -4.69
CA GLU A 135 6.63 13.52 -4.34
C GLU A 135 6.48 12.04 -4.03
N VAL A 136 5.48 11.67 -3.20
CA VAL A 136 5.21 10.27 -2.84
C VAL A 136 4.83 9.46 -4.07
N PHE A 137 3.94 9.96 -4.92
CA PHE A 137 3.57 9.28 -6.16
C PHE A 137 4.79 9.05 -7.04
N LYS A 138 5.60 10.09 -7.26
CA LYS A 138 6.78 10.02 -8.13
C LYS A 138 7.74 8.91 -7.70
N ARG A 139 8.13 8.86 -6.40
CA ARG A 139 9.09 7.85 -5.91
C ARG A 139 8.50 6.44 -5.93
N ALA A 140 7.28 6.30 -5.43
CA ALA A 140 6.69 4.98 -5.26
C ALA A 140 6.26 4.35 -6.59
N ASN A 141 5.64 5.13 -7.49
CA ASN A 141 5.26 4.65 -8.81
C ASN A 141 6.48 4.22 -9.62
N ALA A 142 7.55 5.01 -9.60
CA ALA A 142 8.80 4.63 -10.28
C ALA A 142 9.36 3.30 -9.76
N GLN A 143 9.33 3.09 -8.43
CA GLN A 143 9.81 1.84 -7.84
C GLN A 143 8.90 0.65 -8.18
N VAL A 144 7.57 0.80 -8.13
CA VAL A 144 6.63 -0.27 -8.52
C VAL A 144 6.84 -0.64 -9.99
N LEU A 145 6.86 0.32 -10.90
CA LEU A 145 7.08 0.07 -12.32
C LEU A 145 8.42 -0.62 -12.59
N LYS A 146 9.48 -0.22 -11.88
CA LYS A 146 10.79 -0.89 -11.96
C LYS A 146 10.70 -2.36 -11.57
N VAL A 147 9.98 -2.70 -10.50
CA VAL A 147 9.76 -4.10 -10.10
C VAL A 147 8.98 -4.85 -11.18
N LEU A 148 7.89 -4.28 -11.68
CA LEU A 148 7.02 -4.93 -12.65
C LEU A 148 7.71 -5.17 -14.00
N GLN A 149 8.50 -4.22 -14.48
CA GLN A 149 9.20 -4.29 -15.76
C GLN A 149 10.38 -5.26 -15.74
N ASN A 150 11.05 -5.40 -14.58
CA ASN A 150 12.24 -6.25 -14.43
C ASN A 150 11.93 -7.64 -13.89
N SER A 151 10.68 -7.94 -13.59
CA SER A 151 10.26 -9.23 -13.03
C SER A 151 9.54 -10.08 -14.07
N GLY A 152 9.90 -11.36 -14.15
CA GLY A 152 9.15 -12.39 -14.86
C GLY A 152 7.95 -12.94 -14.06
N ASP A 153 7.79 -12.48 -12.80
CA ASP A 153 6.76 -12.98 -11.90
C ASP A 153 5.36 -12.54 -12.35
N GLU A 154 4.39 -13.46 -12.31
CA GLU A 154 2.99 -13.20 -12.66
C GLU A 154 2.15 -12.78 -11.45
N HIS A 155 2.45 -13.31 -10.26
CA HIS A 155 1.74 -13.01 -9.02
C HIS A 155 2.66 -12.34 -8.00
N ILE A 156 2.46 -11.04 -7.78
CA ILE A 156 3.33 -10.20 -6.95
C ILE A 156 2.51 -9.57 -5.83
N VAL A 157 2.97 -9.71 -4.59
CA VAL A 157 2.42 -9.02 -3.43
C VAL A 157 3.24 -7.76 -3.14
N PHE A 158 2.57 -6.65 -2.94
CA PHE A 158 3.14 -5.41 -2.41
C PHE A 158 2.55 -5.13 -1.03
N MET A 159 3.35 -5.26 0.02
CA MET A 159 2.96 -4.96 1.39
C MET A 159 3.31 -3.50 1.70
N LEU A 160 2.30 -2.66 1.76
CA LEU A 160 2.45 -1.20 1.74
C LEU A 160 1.69 -0.52 2.89
N HIS A 161 1.41 0.78 2.72
CA HIS A 161 0.89 1.69 3.74
C HIS A 161 -0.37 2.41 3.27
N GLY A 162 -1.11 2.95 4.23
CA GLY A 162 -2.41 3.52 3.99
C GLY A 162 -2.43 4.70 3.03
N ARG A 163 -1.65 5.74 3.27
CA ARG A 163 -1.63 6.92 2.39
C ARG A 163 -0.98 6.59 1.05
N LEU A 164 0.09 5.83 1.06
CA LEU A 164 0.77 5.39 -0.16
C LEU A 164 -0.18 4.62 -1.10
N ILE A 165 -0.97 3.68 -0.57
CA ILE A 165 -1.95 2.92 -1.35
C ILE A 165 -2.98 3.84 -1.99
N ARG A 166 -3.55 4.80 -1.23
CA ARG A 166 -4.50 5.79 -1.76
C ARG A 166 -3.91 6.59 -2.91
N ILE A 167 -2.67 7.06 -2.75
CA ILE A 167 -1.94 7.82 -3.77
C ILE A 167 -1.76 6.99 -5.04
N LEU A 168 -1.24 5.78 -4.93
CA LEU A 168 -0.99 4.92 -6.08
C LEU A 168 -2.29 4.53 -6.80
N LEU A 169 -3.26 4.00 -6.06
CA LEU A 169 -4.51 3.54 -6.64
C LEU A 169 -5.34 4.67 -7.28
N SER A 170 -5.33 5.87 -6.70
CA SER A 170 -6.08 7.00 -7.28
C SER A 170 -5.59 7.38 -8.67
N VAL A 171 -4.28 7.30 -8.91
CA VAL A 171 -3.69 7.58 -10.23
C VAL A 171 -3.86 6.38 -11.16
N TRP A 172 -3.50 5.19 -10.73
CA TRP A 172 -3.55 3.98 -11.55
C TRP A 172 -4.95 3.64 -12.05
N LEU A 173 -5.98 3.99 -11.27
CA LEU A 173 -7.39 3.75 -11.63
C LEU A 173 -8.07 4.97 -12.28
N GLY A 174 -7.31 6.01 -12.62
CA GLY A 174 -7.82 7.18 -13.36
C GLY A 174 -8.64 8.18 -12.54
N TYR A 175 -8.67 8.07 -11.20
CA TYR A 175 -9.39 9.05 -10.36
C TYR A 175 -8.63 10.37 -10.22
N GLY A 176 -7.29 10.31 -10.27
CA GLY A 176 -6.39 11.43 -10.01
C GLY A 176 -6.09 11.64 -8.52
N LEU A 177 -4.92 12.24 -8.23
CA LEU A 177 -4.44 12.43 -6.85
C LEU A 177 -5.37 13.25 -5.96
N SER A 178 -6.07 14.24 -6.50
CA SER A 178 -7.03 15.06 -5.73
C SER A 178 -8.21 14.25 -5.17
N LYS A 179 -8.44 13.04 -5.69
CA LYS A 179 -9.49 12.12 -5.23
C LYS A 179 -8.95 10.92 -4.45
N MET A 180 -7.68 10.93 -4.04
CA MET A 180 -7.07 9.81 -3.31
C MET A 180 -7.83 9.42 -2.03
N ASP A 181 -8.51 10.37 -1.38
CA ASP A 181 -9.27 10.11 -0.15
C ASP A 181 -10.58 9.34 -0.39
N SER A 182 -11.03 9.18 -1.65
CA SER A 182 -12.15 8.30 -2.00
C SER A 182 -11.78 6.80 -1.96
N ILE A 183 -10.50 6.47 -1.91
CA ILE A 183 -10.01 5.09 -1.83
C ILE A 183 -10.06 4.62 -0.38
N SER A 184 -10.90 3.63 -0.10
CA SER A 184 -10.93 2.96 1.20
C SER A 184 -9.77 1.98 1.35
N HIS A 185 -9.24 1.86 2.57
CA HIS A 185 -8.20 0.87 2.88
C HIS A 185 -8.15 0.60 4.38
N ASN A 186 -8.43 -0.61 4.78
CA ASN A 186 -8.30 -1.09 6.15
C ASN A 186 -6.91 -1.70 6.38
N ASN A 187 -6.44 -1.79 7.64
CA ASN A 187 -5.26 -2.59 7.93
C ASN A 187 -5.52 -4.05 7.53
N GLY A 188 -4.57 -4.66 6.85
CA GLY A 188 -4.70 -6.03 6.33
C GLY A 188 -5.60 -6.18 5.10
N ALA A 189 -6.23 -5.11 4.59
CA ALA A 189 -7.05 -5.20 3.40
C ALA A 189 -6.23 -5.52 2.15
N ILE A 190 -6.78 -6.37 1.28
CA ILE A 190 -6.17 -6.78 0.01
C ILE A 190 -6.86 -6.02 -1.14
N ASN A 191 -6.06 -5.39 -1.99
CA ASN A 191 -6.50 -4.86 -3.26
C ASN A 191 -5.87 -5.70 -4.37
N HIS A 192 -6.70 -6.31 -5.22
CA HIS A 192 -6.25 -7.12 -6.33
C HIS A 192 -6.39 -6.35 -7.63
N LEU A 193 -5.26 -6.14 -8.32
CA LEU A 193 -5.20 -5.46 -9.61
C LEU A 193 -4.56 -6.38 -10.66
N LEU A 194 -4.87 -6.09 -11.92
CA LEU A 194 -4.15 -6.60 -13.08
C LEU A 194 -3.31 -5.47 -13.68
N TRP A 195 -2.14 -5.82 -14.18
CA TRP A 195 -1.28 -4.94 -14.97
C TRP A 195 -0.88 -5.65 -16.25
N ASP A 196 -1.13 -5.00 -17.40
CA ASP A 196 -0.90 -5.57 -18.73
C ASP A 196 0.38 -5.05 -19.42
N GLY A 197 1.20 -4.29 -18.70
CA GLY A 197 2.39 -3.62 -19.20
C GLY A 197 2.22 -2.12 -19.36
N GLU A 198 0.99 -1.63 -19.44
CA GLU A 198 0.65 -0.21 -19.62
C GLU A 198 -0.35 0.28 -18.58
N GLU A 199 -1.45 -0.44 -18.38
CA GLU A 199 -2.58 -0.02 -17.54
C GLU A 199 -2.80 -0.95 -16.34
N PHE A 200 -3.35 -0.35 -15.28
CA PHE A 200 -3.82 -1.08 -14.09
C PHE A 200 -5.34 -1.19 -14.11
N LYS A 201 -5.87 -2.38 -13.84
CA LYS A 201 -7.30 -2.64 -13.72
C LYS A 201 -7.62 -3.25 -12.36
N ALA A 202 -8.55 -2.66 -11.63
CA ALA A 202 -9.01 -3.23 -10.37
C ALA A 202 -9.88 -4.46 -10.61
N ILE A 203 -9.59 -5.55 -9.91
CA ILE A 203 -10.45 -6.75 -9.80
C ILE A 203 -11.26 -6.65 -8.51
N GLU A 204 -10.60 -6.36 -7.40
CA GLU A 204 -11.24 -6.21 -6.09
C GLU A 204 -10.47 -5.16 -5.27
N LEU A 205 -11.18 -4.27 -4.61
CA LEU A 205 -10.57 -3.23 -3.78
C LEU A 205 -11.03 -3.37 -2.32
N ASN A 206 -10.10 -3.13 -1.41
CA ASN A 206 -10.33 -3.12 0.03
C ASN A 206 -11.06 -4.38 0.54
N LYS A 207 -10.68 -5.56 0.05
CA LYS A 207 -11.20 -6.85 0.53
C LYS A 207 -10.78 -7.06 1.99
N THR A 208 -11.76 -7.33 2.84
CA THR A 208 -11.57 -7.47 4.29
C THR A 208 -12.26 -8.70 4.90
N ASN A 209 -12.99 -9.49 4.10
CA ASN A 209 -13.77 -10.63 4.56
C ASN A 209 -12.91 -11.78 5.14
N HIS A 210 -11.60 -11.77 4.91
CA HIS A 210 -10.64 -12.72 5.49
C HIS A 210 -10.15 -12.26 6.87
N LEU A 211 -10.34 -10.98 7.22
CA LEU A 211 -9.80 -10.43 8.48
C LEU A 211 -10.60 -10.92 9.70
N PRO A 212 -9.92 -11.07 10.86
CA PRO A 212 -10.61 -11.41 12.09
C PRO A 212 -11.69 -10.37 12.43
N VAL A 213 -12.88 -10.86 12.75
CA VAL A 213 -13.95 -10.00 13.25
C VAL A 213 -13.57 -9.55 14.65
N LEU A 214 -13.47 -8.24 14.87
CA LEU A 214 -13.34 -7.70 16.24
C LEU A 214 -14.64 -7.98 16.97
N ILE A 215 -14.65 -9.00 17.83
CA ILE A 215 -15.71 -9.15 18.83
C ILE A 215 -15.41 -8.09 19.88
N ASN A 216 -16.13 -6.98 19.84
CA ASN A 216 -16.11 -6.01 20.94
C ASN A 216 -16.74 -6.70 22.15
N GLU A 217 -15.90 -7.10 23.11
CA GLU A 217 -16.35 -7.50 24.46
C GLU A 217 -16.78 -6.27 25.26
#